data_e5a3a50c2e80fc4ae760200fff1d350b
#
_entry.id   e5a3a50c2e80fc4ae760200fff1d350b
#
_cell.length_a   1.000
_cell.length_b   1.000
_cell.length_c   1.000
_cell.angle_alpha   90.00
_cell.angle_beta   90.00
_cell.angle_gamma   90.00
#
_symmetry.space_group_name_H-M   'P 1'
#
loop_
_entity.id
_entity.type
_entity.pdbx_description
1 polymer ?
#
loop_
_entity_poly.entity_id
_entity_poly.type
_entity_poly.pdbx_seq_one_letter_code
_entity_poly.pdbx_strand_id
1 'polypeptide(L)'
;GATALFGEKYGDEVRVVAMGTVENNKIFSKELCGGTHVALTGDILNFKIINQTSVASGIRRIEALTNIAVDEYNKQKIQLDNKTLKENLDKISTLISEIKEYDNNFDYSYDQNSDLTNNLKELKKLLDQKKQNKNKETSLQNIVIEKINDINFVYLLTENYPSKILKQFVDDQKNKYQNKCASLIISKNDNKLSIVLGVTEDLTSNFDSAEVIQDVSKILGGKGGGGRKDMAQAGGISLENIDQAMDRIKTNLRS
;
A
#
# COMPACT_ATOMS: atom_id res chain seq x y z
N GLY A 1 39.63 -4.52 -44.31
CA GLY A 1 39.64 -5.03 -42.94
C GLY A 1 39.02 -4.03 -41.94
N ALA A 2 38.22 -3.04 -42.38
CA ALA A 2 37.43 -2.18 -41.49
C ALA A 2 36.01 -2.78 -41.36
N THR A 3 35.45 -2.69 -40.16
CA THR A 3 34.08 -3.11 -39.87
C THR A 3 33.08 -2.07 -40.33
N ALA A 4 32.10 -2.48 -41.16
CA ALA A 4 30.99 -1.64 -41.57
C ALA A 4 29.78 -1.91 -40.65
N LEU A 5 29.06 -0.87 -40.23
CA LEU A 5 27.82 -1.04 -39.46
C LEU A 5 26.70 -1.60 -40.35
N PHE A 6 25.96 -2.54 -39.80
CA PHE A 6 24.88 -3.22 -40.52
C PHE A 6 23.73 -2.25 -40.79
N GLY A 7 23.36 -2.04 -42.05
CA GLY A 7 22.24 -1.19 -42.46
C GLY A 7 22.60 0.25 -42.83
N GLU A 8 23.83 0.67 -42.73
CA GLU A 8 24.29 1.99 -43.22
C GLU A 8 24.67 1.89 -44.69
N LYS A 9 24.34 2.95 -45.47
CA LYS A 9 24.76 3.10 -46.85
C LYS A 9 25.99 4.01 -46.89
N TYR A 10 27.09 3.51 -47.41
CA TYR A 10 28.33 4.22 -47.53
C TYR A 10 28.53 4.66 -48.97
N GLY A 11 29.15 5.84 -49.17
CA GLY A 11 29.56 6.33 -50.46
C GLY A 11 30.84 5.66 -50.98
N ASP A 12 31.28 6.05 -52.18
CA ASP A 12 32.49 5.47 -52.82
C ASP A 12 33.77 5.73 -52.03
N GLU A 13 33.82 6.87 -51.27
CA GLU A 13 34.89 7.19 -50.35
C GLU A 13 34.35 7.24 -48.91
N VAL A 14 34.98 6.50 -48.02
CA VAL A 14 34.55 6.40 -46.64
C VAL A 14 35.71 6.59 -45.68
N ARG A 15 35.47 7.42 -44.64
CA ARG A 15 36.45 7.60 -43.58
C ARG A 15 36.58 6.34 -42.73
N VAL A 16 37.81 5.90 -42.51
CA VAL A 16 38.15 4.78 -41.61
C VAL A 16 38.74 5.34 -40.34
N VAL A 17 38.14 4.99 -39.21
CA VAL A 17 38.66 5.33 -37.88
C VAL A 17 39.30 4.09 -37.30
N ALA A 18 40.56 4.21 -36.92
CA ALA A 18 41.34 3.16 -36.28
C ALA A 18 41.67 3.55 -34.86
N MET A 19 41.41 2.68 -33.92
CA MET A 19 41.75 2.80 -32.49
C MET A 19 42.84 1.80 -32.14
N GLY A 20 43.91 2.29 -31.53
CA GLY A 20 45.04 1.44 -31.18
C GLY A 20 46.18 2.21 -30.49
N THR A 21 47.27 1.53 -30.24
CA THR A 21 48.48 2.15 -29.65
C THR A 21 49.48 2.49 -30.74
N VAL A 22 49.96 3.73 -30.74
CA VAL A 22 50.96 4.22 -31.69
C VAL A 22 52.29 3.50 -31.51
N GLU A 23 52.67 3.20 -30.29
CA GLU A 23 53.99 2.61 -29.94
C GLU A 23 54.19 1.20 -30.51
N ASN A 24 53.12 0.40 -30.60
CA ASN A 24 53.22 -1.02 -31.03
C ASN A 24 52.50 -1.27 -32.35
N ASN A 25 51.96 -0.27 -33.01
CA ASN A 25 51.14 -0.35 -34.22
C ASN A 25 50.00 -1.39 -34.05
N LYS A 26 49.48 -1.56 -32.84
CA LYS A 26 48.44 -2.54 -32.51
C LYS A 26 47.06 -1.88 -32.57
N ILE A 27 46.38 -2.10 -33.66
CA ILE A 27 44.97 -1.67 -33.87
C ILE A 27 44.03 -2.71 -33.22
N PHE A 28 43.16 -2.29 -32.30
CA PHE A 28 42.16 -3.15 -31.69
C PHE A 28 40.74 -2.89 -32.19
N SER A 29 40.49 -1.72 -32.84
CA SER A 29 39.25 -1.46 -33.54
C SER A 29 39.55 -0.68 -34.82
N LYS A 30 38.84 -1.02 -35.92
CA LYS A 30 38.94 -0.34 -37.20
C LYS A 30 37.53 -0.33 -37.84
N GLU A 31 36.92 0.84 -37.89
CA GLU A 31 35.54 0.99 -38.28
C GLU A 31 35.31 2.11 -39.28
N LEU A 32 34.28 1.96 -40.12
CA LEU A 32 33.82 3.01 -41.03
C LEU A 32 32.97 3.98 -40.22
N CYS A 33 33.35 5.27 -40.17
CA CYS A 33 32.58 6.29 -39.47
C CYS A 33 32.78 7.68 -40.05
N GLY A 34 31.67 8.33 -40.42
CA GLY A 34 31.62 9.69 -40.90
C GLY A 34 31.48 10.75 -39.83
N GLY A 35 31.38 10.39 -38.55
CA GLY A 35 31.21 11.32 -37.42
C GLY A 35 32.48 12.12 -37.07
N THR A 36 32.35 13.01 -36.09
CA THR A 36 33.50 13.74 -35.51
C THR A 36 34.22 12.89 -34.49
N HIS A 37 35.53 12.96 -34.44
CA HIS A 37 36.38 12.18 -33.57
C HIS A 37 37.43 13.06 -32.89
N VAL A 38 37.82 12.69 -31.69
CA VAL A 38 38.99 13.21 -31.00
C VAL A 38 40.27 12.62 -31.59
N ALA A 39 41.38 13.26 -31.43
CA ALA A 39 42.68 12.74 -31.89
C ALA A 39 43.20 11.65 -30.97
N LEU A 40 43.02 11.79 -29.68
CA LEU A 40 43.42 10.82 -28.65
C LEU A 40 42.25 10.45 -27.77
N THR A 41 42.16 9.21 -27.36
CA THR A 41 41.12 8.77 -26.39
C THR A 41 41.20 9.51 -25.04
N GLY A 42 42.42 9.99 -24.69
CA GLY A 42 42.62 10.84 -23.51
C GLY A 42 41.90 12.18 -23.56
N ASP A 43 41.62 12.72 -24.76
CA ASP A 43 40.89 13.99 -24.95
C ASP A 43 39.41 13.87 -24.51
N ILE A 44 38.88 12.65 -24.42
CA ILE A 44 37.55 12.37 -23.93
C ILE A 44 37.42 12.68 -22.42
N LEU A 45 38.54 12.61 -21.68
CA LEU A 45 38.61 12.77 -20.22
C LEU A 45 37.74 11.76 -19.47
N ASN A 46 36.89 12.22 -18.58
CA ASN A 46 35.96 11.35 -17.86
C ASN A 46 34.94 10.71 -18.81
N PHE A 47 34.67 9.44 -18.59
CA PHE A 47 33.67 8.69 -19.36
C PHE A 47 32.78 7.91 -18.38
N LYS A 48 31.46 7.98 -18.60
CA LYS A 48 30.47 7.30 -17.76
C LYS A 48 29.32 6.77 -18.58
N ILE A 49 29.05 5.48 -18.49
CA ILE A 49 27.83 4.89 -19.01
C ILE A 49 26.70 5.22 -18.03
N ILE A 50 25.64 5.86 -18.52
CA ILE A 50 24.48 6.27 -17.72
C ILE A 50 23.27 5.35 -17.94
N ASN A 51 23.20 4.70 -19.11
CA ASN A 51 22.09 3.82 -19.42
C ASN A 51 22.50 2.70 -20.37
N GLN A 52 21.87 1.53 -20.21
CA GLN A 52 22.01 0.40 -21.14
C GLN A 52 20.64 -0.27 -21.27
N THR A 53 20.08 -0.26 -22.49
CA THR A 53 18.76 -0.81 -22.78
C THR A 53 18.81 -1.77 -23.96
N SER A 54 17.88 -2.70 -24.03
CA SER A 54 17.62 -3.52 -25.21
C SER A 54 16.65 -2.77 -26.12
N VAL A 55 17.02 -2.62 -27.40
CA VAL A 55 16.17 -1.92 -28.38
C VAL A 55 15.43 -2.93 -29.27
N ALA A 56 16.09 -4.05 -29.60
CA ALA A 56 15.54 -5.16 -30.35
C ALA A 56 16.28 -6.44 -30.00
N SER A 57 15.84 -7.57 -30.56
CA SER A 57 16.55 -8.84 -30.36
C SER A 57 18.00 -8.74 -30.83
N GLY A 58 18.94 -8.93 -29.91
CA GLY A 58 20.38 -8.84 -30.18
C GLY A 58 20.95 -7.43 -30.28
N ILE A 59 20.13 -6.37 -30.18
CA ILE A 59 20.58 -4.96 -30.28
C ILE A 59 20.46 -4.26 -28.92
N ARG A 60 21.57 -3.74 -28.44
CA ARG A 60 21.64 -2.95 -27.20
C ARG A 60 22.02 -1.52 -27.48
N ARG A 61 21.36 -0.59 -26.79
CA ARG A 61 21.72 0.83 -26.77
C ARG A 61 22.49 1.14 -25.49
N ILE A 62 23.63 1.79 -25.63
CA ILE A 62 24.42 2.32 -24.54
C ILE A 62 24.38 3.85 -24.65
N GLU A 63 24.06 4.52 -23.56
CA GLU A 63 24.13 5.97 -23.44
C GLU A 63 25.26 6.31 -22.47
N ALA A 64 26.14 7.18 -22.89
CA ALA A 64 27.30 7.58 -22.10
C ALA A 64 27.49 9.09 -22.15
N LEU A 65 28.10 9.61 -21.09
CA LEU A 65 28.55 11.01 -21.00
C LEU A 65 30.06 11.07 -20.96
N THR A 66 30.58 12.17 -21.38
CA THR A 66 32.05 12.44 -21.38
C THR A 66 32.34 13.82 -20.81
N ASN A 67 33.58 14.00 -20.31
CA ASN A 67 34.13 15.30 -19.90
C ASN A 67 33.21 16.00 -18.85
N ILE A 68 32.95 17.29 -19.03
CA ILE A 68 32.15 18.16 -18.12
C ILE A 68 30.75 17.57 -17.85
N ALA A 69 30.13 16.97 -18.86
CA ALA A 69 28.80 16.35 -18.68
C ALA A 69 28.76 15.22 -17.62
N VAL A 70 29.90 14.52 -17.42
CA VAL A 70 30.03 13.53 -16.32
C VAL A 70 30.00 14.21 -14.96
N ASP A 71 30.70 15.31 -14.81
CA ASP A 71 30.79 16.06 -13.57
C ASP A 71 29.44 16.69 -13.19
N GLU A 72 28.76 17.28 -14.19
CA GLU A 72 27.41 17.81 -14.00
C GLU A 72 26.41 16.73 -13.61
N TYR A 73 26.42 15.59 -14.30
CA TYR A 73 25.58 14.45 -13.96
C TYR A 73 25.83 13.96 -12.55
N ASN A 74 27.09 13.83 -12.14
CA ASN A 74 27.44 13.38 -10.78
C ASN A 74 26.97 14.39 -9.74
N LYS A 75 27.12 15.69 -9.97
CA LYS A 75 26.59 16.74 -9.07
C LYS A 75 25.07 16.67 -8.93
N GLN A 76 24.36 16.56 -10.04
CA GLN A 76 22.90 16.45 -10.03
C GLN A 76 22.45 15.20 -9.30
N LYS A 77 23.12 14.07 -9.52
CA LYS A 77 22.81 12.80 -8.84
C LYS A 77 23.02 12.93 -7.33
N ILE A 78 24.13 13.48 -6.87
CA ILE A 78 24.41 13.71 -5.45
C ILE A 78 23.34 14.62 -4.82
N GLN A 79 22.93 15.68 -5.52
CA GLN A 79 21.87 16.58 -5.04
C GLN A 79 20.52 15.85 -4.89
N LEU A 80 20.16 15.02 -5.88
CA LEU A 80 18.93 14.24 -5.85
C LEU A 80 18.96 13.20 -4.73
N ASP A 81 20.05 12.47 -4.57
CA ASP A 81 20.23 11.47 -3.51
C ASP A 81 20.14 12.12 -2.13
N ASN A 82 20.78 13.27 -1.92
CA ASN A 82 20.70 14.04 -0.66
C ASN A 82 19.29 14.56 -0.39
N LYS A 83 18.58 15.03 -1.41
CA LYS A 83 17.19 15.46 -1.29
C LYS A 83 16.29 14.28 -0.88
N THR A 84 16.42 13.15 -1.55
CA THR A 84 15.65 11.91 -1.23
C THR A 84 15.95 11.43 0.18
N LEU A 85 17.22 11.45 0.59
CA LEU A 85 17.63 11.09 1.94
C LEU A 85 16.94 11.98 2.98
N LYS A 86 17.00 13.30 2.78
CA LYS A 86 16.34 14.27 3.69
C LYS A 86 14.84 14.02 3.78
N GLU A 87 14.16 13.86 2.64
CA GLU A 87 12.72 13.57 2.61
C GLU A 87 12.36 12.28 3.36
N ASN A 88 13.18 11.25 3.26
CA ASN A 88 12.96 9.99 3.98
C ASN A 88 13.21 10.13 5.48
N LEU A 89 14.23 10.88 5.90
CA LEU A 89 14.48 11.19 7.30
C LEU A 89 13.34 12.00 7.93
N ASP A 90 12.83 13.00 7.22
CA ASP A 90 11.68 13.81 7.66
C ASP A 90 10.41 12.93 7.81
N LYS A 91 10.17 12.00 6.87
CA LYS A 91 9.06 11.04 6.97
C LYS A 91 9.21 10.09 8.17
N ILE A 92 10.42 9.59 8.43
CA ILE A 92 10.69 8.73 9.59
C ILE A 92 10.43 9.49 10.89
N SER A 93 10.94 10.73 11.02
CA SER A 93 10.73 11.55 12.21
C SER A 93 9.24 11.84 12.47
N THR A 94 8.48 12.09 11.41
CA THR A 94 7.02 12.30 11.48
C THR A 94 6.32 11.03 11.97
N LEU A 95 6.64 9.86 11.38
CA LEU A 95 6.05 8.58 11.80
C LEU A 95 6.38 8.23 13.25
N ILE A 96 7.62 8.48 13.70
CA ILE A 96 8.00 8.28 15.10
C ILE A 96 7.17 9.19 16.01
N SER A 97 6.99 10.47 15.65
CA SER A 97 6.18 11.40 16.41
C SER A 97 4.72 10.96 16.49
N GLU A 98 4.13 10.53 15.38
CA GLU A 98 2.77 10.00 15.36
C GLU A 98 2.63 8.72 16.21
N ILE A 99 3.60 7.81 16.19
CA ILE A 99 3.57 6.60 17.03
C ILE A 99 3.65 6.97 18.51
N LYS A 100 4.43 7.99 18.89
CA LYS A 100 4.53 8.47 20.27
C LYS A 100 3.22 9.03 20.83
N GLU A 101 2.30 9.50 20.01
CA GLU A 101 0.94 9.88 20.44
C GLU A 101 0.12 8.67 20.95
N TYR A 102 0.49 7.47 20.55
CA TYR A 102 -0.14 6.21 20.97
C TYR A 102 0.69 5.45 22.03
N ASP A 103 2.00 5.73 22.12
CA ASP A 103 2.93 5.06 23.02
C ASP A 103 4.06 6.01 23.38
N ASN A 104 3.92 6.70 24.50
CA ASN A 104 4.88 7.72 24.97
C ASN A 104 6.30 7.18 25.18
N ASN A 105 6.43 5.87 25.43
CA ASN A 105 7.73 5.21 25.65
C ASN A 105 8.33 4.63 24.37
N PHE A 106 7.69 4.86 23.21
CA PHE A 106 8.19 4.35 21.95
C PHE A 106 9.54 4.96 21.60
N ASP A 107 10.53 4.11 21.45
CA ASP A 107 11.87 4.46 20.97
C ASP A 107 12.18 3.65 19.70
N TYR A 108 12.81 4.27 18.73
CA TYR A 108 13.16 3.64 17.46
C TYR A 108 14.52 4.13 17.00
N SER A 109 15.47 3.20 16.95
CA SER A 109 16.82 3.44 16.46
C SER A 109 16.98 2.89 15.04
N TYR A 110 17.63 3.63 14.17
CA TYR A 110 17.94 3.23 12.80
C TYR A 110 19.26 3.82 12.34
N ASP A 111 19.94 3.14 11.42
CA ASP A 111 21.14 3.65 10.78
C ASP A 111 20.74 4.60 9.64
N GLN A 112 21.11 5.87 9.76
CA GLN A 112 20.83 6.91 8.76
C GLN A 112 21.53 6.67 7.41
N ASN A 113 22.58 5.85 7.39
CA ASN A 113 23.32 5.49 6.19
C ASN A 113 22.81 4.21 5.51
N SER A 114 21.81 3.55 6.11
CA SER A 114 21.18 2.35 5.55
C SER A 114 20.07 2.67 4.58
N ASP A 115 19.51 1.66 3.92
CA ASP A 115 18.29 1.80 3.11
C ASP A 115 17.07 2.09 4.02
N LEU A 116 16.68 3.35 4.07
CA LEU A 116 15.56 3.83 4.89
C LEU A 116 14.18 3.34 4.42
N THR A 117 14.10 2.71 3.25
CA THR A 117 12.82 2.22 2.68
C THR A 117 12.17 1.16 3.56
N ASN A 118 12.98 0.27 4.13
CA ASN A 118 12.49 -0.77 5.04
C ASN A 118 12.02 -0.18 6.37
N ASN A 119 12.77 0.77 6.93
CA ASN A 119 12.38 1.49 8.14
C ASN A 119 11.04 2.22 7.98
N LEU A 120 10.82 2.88 6.84
CA LEU A 120 9.54 3.55 6.53
C LEU A 120 8.37 2.56 6.45
N LYS A 121 8.57 1.37 5.86
CA LYS A 121 7.53 0.34 5.79
C LYS A 121 7.19 -0.21 7.18
N GLU A 122 8.21 -0.47 7.98
CA GLU A 122 8.06 -0.98 9.35
C GLU A 122 7.32 0.02 10.24
N LEU A 123 7.74 1.27 10.26
CA LEU A 123 7.09 2.33 11.05
C LEU A 123 5.63 2.55 10.65
N LYS A 124 5.31 2.56 9.35
CA LYS A 124 3.93 2.63 8.88
C LYS A 124 3.08 1.48 9.41
N LYS A 125 3.61 0.24 9.32
CA LYS A 125 2.90 -0.94 9.84
C LYS A 125 2.68 -0.86 11.35
N LEU A 126 3.68 -0.39 12.11
CA LEU A 126 3.56 -0.18 13.55
C LEU A 126 2.51 0.89 13.89
N LEU A 127 2.51 2.00 13.18
CA LEU A 127 1.52 3.06 13.36
C LEU A 127 0.09 2.55 13.13
N ASP A 128 -0.12 1.80 12.04
CA ASP A 128 -1.42 1.20 11.74
C ASP A 128 -1.87 0.23 12.84
N GLN A 129 -0.96 -0.58 13.37
CA GLN A 129 -1.23 -1.49 14.48
C GLN A 129 -1.60 -0.71 15.77
N LYS A 130 -0.87 0.36 16.10
CA LYS A 130 -1.18 1.18 17.28
C LYS A 130 -2.54 1.89 17.14
N LYS A 131 -2.84 2.45 15.97
CA LYS A 131 -4.15 3.04 15.66
C LYS A 131 -5.28 2.01 15.84
N GLN A 132 -5.10 0.78 15.33
CA GLN A 132 -6.09 -0.28 15.46
C GLN A 132 -6.30 -0.73 16.93
N ASN A 133 -5.23 -0.83 17.71
CA ASN A 133 -5.32 -1.22 19.11
C ASN A 133 -6.04 -0.16 19.96
N LYS A 134 -5.71 1.13 19.78
CA LYS A 134 -6.40 2.21 20.48
C LYS A 134 -7.89 2.26 20.14
N ASN A 135 -8.23 2.07 18.87
CA ASN A 135 -9.61 1.97 18.42
C ASN A 135 -10.33 0.79 19.07
N LYS A 136 -9.67 -0.39 19.21
CA LYS A 136 -10.24 -1.53 19.92
C LYS A 136 -10.53 -1.22 21.39
N GLU A 137 -9.59 -0.63 22.12
CA GLU A 137 -9.75 -0.29 23.53
C GLU A 137 -10.89 0.71 23.76
N THR A 138 -10.95 1.77 22.95
CA THR A 138 -12.01 2.78 23.03
C THR A 138 -13.39 2.19 22.70
N SER A 139 -13.45 1.26 21.76
CA SER A 139 -14.70 0.64 21.31
C SER A 139 -15.24 -0.36 22.32
N LEU A 140 -14.38 -1.11 23.01
CA LEU A 140 -14.81 -2.03 24.06
C LEU A 140 -15.52 -1.30 25.23
N GLN A 141 -15.24 -0.02 25.43
CA GLN A 141 -15.92 0.80 26.44
C GLN A 141 -17.33 1.22 26.01
N ASN A 142 -17.67 1.15 24.73
CA ASN A 142 -18.95 1.59 24.17
C ASN A 142 -19.87 0.41 23.77
N ILE A 143 -19.57 -0.80 24.20
CA ILE A 143 -20.44 -1.94 23.96
C ILE A 143 -21.70 -1.79 24.82
N VAL A 144 -22.85 -1.82 24.16
CA VAL A 144 -24.15 -1.82 24.83
C VAL A 144 -24.70 -3.24 24.86
N ILE A 145 -25.20 -3.65 26.02
CA ILE A 145 -25.83 -4.94 26.22
C ILE A 145 -27.25 -4.70 26.69
N GLU A 146 -28.21 -5.19 25.93
CA GLU A 146 -29.63 -5.11 26.24
C GLU A 146 -30.22 -6.50 26.30
N LYS A 147 -31.03 -6.78 27.31
CA LYS A 147 -31.71 -8.06 27.43
C LYS A 147 -33.08 -7.97 26.79
N ILE A 148 -33.30 -8.80 25.74
CA ILE A 148 -34.58 -8.90 25.04
C ILE A 148 -35.12 -10.30 25.28
N ASN A 149 -36.19 -10.43 26.09
CA ASN A 149 -36.62 -11.71 26.67
C ASN A 149 -35.41 -12.37 27.38
N ASP A 150 -35.01 -13.56 26.94
CA ASP A 150 -33.84 -14.28 27.47
C ASP A 150 -32.57 -14.10 26.60
N ILE A 151 -32.61 -13.26 25.55
CA ILE A 151 -31.55 -13.10 24.58
C ILE A 151 -30.70 -11.88 24.98
N ASN A 152 -29.38 -12.03 25.01
CA ASN A 152 -28.44 -10.92 25.17
C ASN A 152 -28.21 -10.27 23.80
N PHE A 153 -28.75 -9.07 23.59
CA PHE A 153 -28.50 -8.29 22.42
C PHE A 153 -27.30 -7.36 22.68
N VAL A 154 -26.18 -7.67 22.07
CA VAL A 154 -24.92 -6.95 22.23
C VAL A 154 -24.67 -6.12 20.99
N TYR A 155 -24.57 -4.80 21.12
CA TYR A 155 -24.30 -3.98 19.96
C TYR A 155 -23.23 -2.92 20.19
N LEU A 156 -22.55 -2.54 19.10
CA LEU A 156 -21.49 -1.57 19.07
C LEU A 156 -21.61 -0.67 17.83
N LEU A 157 -21.65 0.63 18.08
CA LEU A 157 -21.49 1.65 17.04
C LEU A 157 -20.06 2.19 17.12
N THR A 158 -19.35 2.19 16.00
CA THR A 158 -17.94 2.57 15.95
C THR A 158 -17.59 3.27 14.64
N GLU A 159 -16.37 3.77 14.53
CA GLU A 159 -15.87 4.46 13.34
C GLU A 159 -14.55 3.86 12.87
N ASN A 160 -14.34 3.85 11.53
CA ASN A 160 -13.09 3.47 10.88
C ASN A 160 -12.57 2.05 11.19
N TYR A 161 -13.49 1.09 11.38
CA TYR A 161 -13.13 -0.30 11.61
C TYR A 161 -13.10 -1.10 10.29
N PRO A 162 -12.02 -1.86 10.04
CA PRO A 162 -11.96 -2.78 8.90
C PRO A 162 -13.01 -3.89 9.01
N SER A 163 -13.64 -4.26 7.88
CA SER A 163 -14.70 -5.29 7.84
C SER A 163 -14.29 -6.63 8.45
N LYS A 164 -13.01 -7.00 8.42
CA LYS A 164 -12.50 -8.21 9.05
C LYS A 164 -12.67 -8.18 10.58
N ILE A 165 -12.44 -7.02 11.21
CA ILE A 165 -12.55 -6.84 12.66
C ILE A 165 -14.03 -6.86 13.09
N LEU A 166 -14.93 -6.36 12.23
CA LEU A 166 -16.38 -6.42 12.54
C LEU A 166 -16.89 -7.87 12.68
N LYS A 167 -16.45 -8.75 11.80
CA LYS A 167 -16.80 -10.18 11.88
C LYS A 167 -16.23 -10.82 13.16
N GLN A 168 -14.96 -10.50 13.45
CA GLN A 168 -14.30 -11.00 14.66
C GLN A 168 -15.05 -10.57 15.93
N PHE A 169 -15.52 -9.33 15.99
CA PHE A 169 -16.33 -8.85 17.11
C PHE A 169 -17.57 -9.71 17.34
N VAL A 170 -18.32 -10.01 16.26
CA VAL A 170 -19.52 -10.84 16.33
C VAL A 170 -19.19 -12.27 16.79
N ASP A 171 -18.13 -12.87 16.23
CA ASP A 171 -17.67 -14.20 16.65
C ASP A 171 -17.24 -14.21 18.12
N ASP A 172 -16.53 -13.19 18.59
CA ASP A 172 -16.11 -13.06 20.00
C ASP A 172 -17.31 -12.98 20.94
N GLN A 173 -18.37 -12.24 20.56
CA GLN A 173 -19.61 -12.21 21.38
C GLN A 173 -20.35 -13.56 21.37
N LYS A 174 -20.46 -14.22 20.23
CA LYS A 174 -21.04 -15.56 20.13
C LYS A 174 -20.29 -16.57 21.02
N ASN A 175 -18.96 -16.54 20.99
CA ASN A 175 -18.12 -17.41 21.82
C ASN A 175 -18.23 -17.09 23.31
N LYS A 176 -18.34 -15.80 23.67
CA LYS A 176 -18.49 -15.36 25.06
C LYS A 176 -19.80 -15.85 25.69
N TYR A 177 -20.88 -15.73 24.95
CA TYR A 177 -22.23 -16.08 25.49
C TYR A 177 -22.65 -17.51 25.22
N GLN A 178 -22.06 -18.15 24.17
CA GLN A 178 -22.34 -19.54 23.73
C GLN A 178 -23.76 -19.78 23.25
N ASN A 179 -24.77 -19.26 23.94
CA ASN A 179 -26.20 -19.38 23.65
C ASN A 179 -26.92 -18.05 23.90
N LYS A 180 -28.11 -17.89 23.32
CA LYS A 180 -29.02 -16.77 23.52
C LYS A 180 -28.33 -15.39 23.35
N CYS A 181 -27.53 -15.24 22.28
CA CYS A 181 -26.85 -14.01 21.97
C CYS A 181 -27.10 -13.59 20.53
N ALA A 182 -27.50 -12.32 20.38
CA ALA A 182 -27.50 -11.60 19.11
C ALA A 182 -26.47 -10.49 19.20
N SER A 183 -25.64 -10.34 18.18
CA SER A 183 -24.58 -9.32 18.16
C SER A 183 -24.63 -8.51 16.90
N LEU A 184 -24.62 -7.18 17.04
CA LEU A 184 -24.59 -6.21 15.97
C LEU A 184 -23.39 -5.29 16.11
N ILE A 185 -22.67 -5.09 15.03
CA ILE A 185 -21.68 -4.02 14.95
C ILE A 185 -21.88 -3.20 13.69
N ILE A 186 -21.85 -1.89 13.84
CA ILE A 186 -21.92 -0.93 12.74
C ILE A 186 -20.70 -0.02 12.82
N SER A 187 -19.92 0.02 11.74
CA SER A 187 -18.80 0.94 11.59
C SER A 187 -19.09 1.97 10.53
N LYS A 188 -18.96 3.24 10.90
CA LYS A 188 -19.01 4.37 9.97
C LYS A 188 -17.61 4.62 9.43
N ASN A 189 -17.45 4.54 8.11
CA ASN A 189 -16.20 4.80 7.40
C ASN A 189 -16.48 5.89 6.35
N ASP A 190 -16.09 7.11 6.60
CA ASP A 190 -16.44 8.29 5.78
C ASP A 190 -17.95 8.37 5.52
N ASN A 191 -18.40 8.20 4.27
CA ASN A 191 -19.80 8.26 3.85
C ASN A 191 -20.42 6.87 3.67
N LYS A 192 -19.90 5.84 4.31
CA LYS A 192 -20.41 4.46 4.19
C LYS A 192 -20.48 3.80 5.55
N LEU A 193 -21.50 2.94 5.72
CA LEU A 193 -21.62 2.06 6.87
C LEU A 193 -21.25 0.63 6.47
N SER A 194 -20.52 -0.02 7.35
CA SER A 194 -20.28 -1.46 7.31
C SER A 194 -21.02 -2.09 8.49
N ILE A 195 -21.90 -3.03 8.23
CA ILE A 195 -22.83 -3.63 9.19
C ILE A 195 -22.57 -5.13 9.24
N VAL A 196 -22.41 -5.69 10.43
CA VAL A 196 -22.38 -7.14 10.65
C VAL A 196 -23.33 -7.48 11.75
N LEU A 197 -24.22 -8.46 11.50
CA LEU A 197 -25.19 -9.01 12.44
C LEU A 197 -24.97 -10.50 12.53
N GLY A 198 -24.99 -11.05 13.74
CA GLY A 198 -24.92 -12.47 13.94
C GLY A 198 -25.61 -12.92 15.21
N VAL A 199 -25.97 -14.19 15.24
CA VAL A 199 -26.64 -14.84 16.38
C VAL A 199 -25.94 -16.16 16.70
N THR A 200 -26.08 -16.61 17.95
CA THR A 200 -25.67 -17.95 18.37
C THR A 200 -26.52 -19.01 17.68
N GLU A 201 -25.99 -20.22 17.54
CA GLU A 201 -26.59 -21.28 16.72
C GLU A 201 -27.99 -21.66 17.16
N ASP A 202 -28.25 -21.63 18.46
CA ASP A 202 -29.58 -21.94 19.09
C ASP A 202 -30.68 -20.97 18.63
N LEU A 203 -30.33 -19.75 18.16
CA LEU A 203 -31.32 -18.78 17.67
C LEU A 203 -31.59 -18.92 16.17
N THR A 204 -30.80 -19.67 15.42
CA THR A 204 -30.89 -19.74 13.94
C THR A 204 -32.19 -20.44 13.45
N SER A 205 -32.92 -21.14 14.31
CA SER A 205 -34.23 -21.71 13.99
C SER A 205 -35.32 -20.66 13.84
N ASN A 206 -35.22 -19.56 14.60
CA ASN A 206 -36.24 -18.51 14.65
C ASN A 206 -35.74 -17.15 14.13
N PHE A 207 -34.43 -17.01 13.96
CA PHE A 207 -33.79 -15.75 13.51
C PHE A 207 -32.85 -16.02 12.34
N ASP A 208 -33.09 -15.36 11.22
CA ASP A 208 -32.22 -15.41 10.05
C ASP A 208 -31.48 -14.07 9.89
N SER A 209 -30.18 -14.06 10.24
CA SER A 209 -29.34 -12.85 10.12
C SER A 209 -29.25 -12.34 8.69
N ALA A 210 -29.31 -13.23 7.67
CA ALA A 210 -29.22 -12.84 6.27
C ALA A 210 -30.48 -12.11 5.79
N GLU A 211 -31.64 -12.48 6.30
CA GLU A 211 -32.90 -11.80 6.01
C GLU A 211 -33.01 -10.45 6.75
N VAL A 212 -32.78 -10.47 8.06
CA VAL A 212 -32.89 -9.26 8.89
C VAL A 212 -31.90 -8.17 8.46
N ILE A 213 -30.66 -8.52 8.09
CA ILE A 213 -29.65 -7.53 7.71
C ILE A 213 -29.99 -6.82 6.38
N GLN A 214 -30.78 -7.46 5.50
CA GLN A 214 -31.26 -6.81 4.28
C GLN A 214 -32.19 -5.66 4.59
N ASP A 215 -33.11 -5.85 5.52
CA ASP A 215 -34.02 -4.81 5.96
C ASP A 215 -33.28 -3.69 6.69
N VAL A 216 -32.37 -4.03 7.59
CA VAL A 216 -31.50 -3.09 8.30
C VAL A 216 -30.69 -2.24 7.29
N SER A 217 -30.12 -2.88 6.27
CA SER A 217 -29.38 -2.20 5.22
C SER A 217 -30.27 -1.19 4.48
N LYS A 218 -31.48 -1.57 4.06
CA LYS A 218 -32.41 -0.67 3.37
C LYS A 218 -32.79 0.52 4.24
N ILE A 219 -33.09 0.32 5.52
CA ILE A 219 -33.40 1.38 6.49
C ILE A 219 -32.25 2.38 6.60
N LEU A 220 -31.00 1.90 6.57
CA LEU A 220 -29.79 2.72 6.65
C LEU A 220 -29.31 3.21 5.26
N GLY A 221 -30.18 3.18 4.23
CA GLY A 221 -29.89 3.69 2.89
C GLY A 221 -28.99 2.81 2.04
N GLY A 222 -28.73 1.58 2.43
CA GLY A 222 -27.94 0.63 1.68
C GLY A 222 -28.73 -0.13 0.61
N LYS A 223 -28.00 -0.94 -0.19
CA LYS A 223 -28.57 -1.73 -1.29
C LYS A 223 -28.90 -3.17 -0.91
N GLY A 224 -28.75 -3.52 0.37
CA GLY A 224 -28.92 -4.86 0.90
C GLY A 224 -27.61 -5.49 1.37
N GLY A 225 -27.68 -6.75 1.75
CA GLY A 225 -26.57 -7.53 2.29
C GLY A 225 -26.82 -9.01 2.11
N GLY A 226 -25.99 -9.83 2.76
CA GLY A 226 -26.14 -11.27 2.71
C GLY A 226 -25.13 -11.97 3.62
N GLY A 227 -25.33 -13.28 3.73
CA GLY A 227 -24.51 -14.13 4.59
C GLY A 227 -25.20 -15.45 4.89
N ARG A 228 -24.88 -16.01 6.04
CA ARG A 228 -25.53 -17.20 6.59
C ARG A 228 -26.57 -16.78 7.64
N LYS A 229 -27.42 -17.72 8.06
CA LYS A 229 -28.40 -17.49 9.13
C LYS A 229 -27.76 -17.04 10.45
N ASP A 230 -26.58 -17.59 10.76
CA ASP A 230 -25.86 -17.31 11.98
C ASP A 230 -25.00 -16.02 11.92
N MET A 231 -24.70 -15.51 10.70
CA MET A 231 -23.93 -14.28 10.51
C MET A 231 -24.10 -13.72 9.10
N ALA A 232 -24.43 -12.44 9.01
CA ALA A 232 -24.57 -11.73 7.74
C ALA A 232 -23.97 -10.33 7.82
N GLN A 233 -23.65 -9.77 6.65
CA GLN A 233 -23.05 -8.44 6.49
C GLN A 233 -23.79 -7.61 5.46
N ALA A 234 -23.81 -6.31 5.65
CA ALA A 234 -24.42 -5.36 4.71
C ALA A 234 -23.67 -4.03 4.70
N GLY A 235 -24.02 -3.19 3.74
CA GLY A 235 -23.63 -1.79 3.70
C GLY A 235 -24.80 -0.88 4.02
N GLY A 236 -24.47 0.38 4.38
CA GLY A 236 -25.41 1.48 4.56
C GLY A 236 -24.77 2.80 4.19
N ILE A 237 -25.51 3.89 4.31
CA ILE A 237 -25.04 5.24 3.98
C ILE A 237 -25.10 6.16 5.21
N SER A 238 -26.18 6.14 5.99
CA SER A 238 -26.42 7.06 7.09
C SER A 238 -26.94 6.35 8.34
N LEU A 239 -26.60 6.90 9.51
CA LEU A 239 -27.14 6.46 10.82
C LEU A 239 -28.43 7.21 11.20
N GLU A 240 -29.00 8.08 10.35
CA GLU A 240 -30.20 8.87 10.68
C GLU A 240 -31.36 8.00 11.15
N ASN A 241 -31.55 6.82 10.57
CA ASN A 241 -32.61 5.90 10.90
C ASN A 241 -32.13 4.72 11.78
N ILE A 242 -31.07 4.92 12.58
CA ILE A 242 -30.48 3.87 13.39
C ILE A 242 -31.48 3.25 14.37
N ASP A 243 -32.32 4.06 14.99
CA ASP A 243 -33.33 3.59 15.96
C ASP A 243 -34.33 2.65 15.28
N GLN A 244 -34.79 3.00 14.07
CA GLN A 244 -35.67 2.12 13.28
C GLN A 244 -34.98 0.80 12.88
N ALA A 245 -33.70 0.85 12.54
CA ALA A 245 -32.93 -0.35 12.25
C ALA A 245 -32.77 -1.24 13.49
N MET A 246 -32.51 -0.64 14.65
CA MET A 246 -32.44 -1.35 15.93
C MET A 246 -33.78 -1.96 16.31
N ASP A 247 -34.87 -1.25 16.16
CA ASP A 247 -36.23 -1.74 16.44
C ASP A 247 -36.59 -2.94 15.52
N ARG A 248 -36.19 -2.90 14.25
CA ARG A 248 -36.38 -4.03 13.34
C ARG A 248 -35.69 -5.28 13.83
N ILE A 249 -34.45 -5.18 14.31
CA ILE A 249 -33.70 -6.32 14.89
C ILE A 249 -34.40 -6.83 16.15
N LYS A 250 -34.74 -5.90 17.06
CA LYS A 250 -35.38 -6.23 18.35
C LYS A 250 -36.73 -6.92 18.17
N THR A 251 -37.49 -6.51 17.17
CA THR A 251 -38.79 -7.14 16.84
C THR A 251 -38.60 -8.58 16.40
N ASN A 252 -37.59 -8.86 15.55
CA ASN A 252 -37.30 -10.25 15.15
C ASN A 252 -36.73 -11.13 16.30
N LEU A 253 -36.08 -10.51 17.30
CA LEU A 253 -35.59 -11.25 18.48
C LEU A 253 -36.71 -11.54 19.48
N ARG A 254 -37.86 -10.89 19.40
CA ARG A 254 -39.03 -11.11 20.24
C ARG A 254 -40.01 -12.18 19.71
N SER A 255 -39.95 -12.40 18.37
CA SER A 255 -40.76 -13.40 17.68
C SER A 255 -40.18 -14.81 17.87
#